data_2e87e4ab8dcb381f33998ced6f87716a
#
_entry.id   2e87e4ab8dcb381f33998ced6f87716a
#
_cell.length_a   1.000
_cell.length_b   1.000
_cell.length_c   1.000
_cell.angle_alpha   90.00
_cell.angle_beta   90.00
_cell.angle_gamma   90.00
#
_symmetry.space_group_name_H-M   'P 1'
#
loop_
_entity.id
_entity.type
_entity.pdbx_description
1 polymer ?
#
loop_
_entity_poly.entity_id
_entity_poly.type
_entity_poly.pdbx_seq_one_letter_code
_entity_poly.pdbx_strand_id
1 'polypeptide(L)'
;MYKTDVVVVGAGAAGIGAALTLVDAGQKVILLAKGNKFGGAGMFGAQGLFAVESRLQKEAGVSYSVKDAYHDLVDYAHYRVDLKTVKKIVEYSASTIDWLQKHGLKTELVNNTQEVHQKNPQTYHQYIDKFTGFSDLIEHLEKEHGILLTETSGEKILLDTDGQVSGVQVLHQGKTEEILCKAVIIADGGFIGDQQLVKEYLEINYENLY
;
A
#
# COMPACT_ATOMS: atom_id res chain seq x y z
N MET A 1 -26.07 1.29 10.08
CA MET A 1 -24.98 2.12 10.61
C MET A 1 -23.85 1.18 11.01
N TYR A 2 -22.69 1.28 10.39
CA TYR A 2 -21.51 0.48 10.72
C TYR A 2 -20.78 1.08 11.92
N LYS A 3 -20.17 0.21 12.73
CA LYS A 3 -19.29 0.61 13.84
C LYS A 3 -18.06 -0.29 13.88
N THR A 4 -16.87 0.31 13.95
CA THR A 4 -15.59 -0.38 13.95
C THR A 4 -14.57 0.33 14.84
N ASP A 5 -13.38 -0.24 15.04
CA ASP A 5 -12.30 0.47 15.72
C ASP A 5 -11.58 1.40 14.74
N VAL A 6 -11.27 0.91 13.53
CA VAL A 6 -10.53 1.67 12.52
C VAL A 6 -11.21 1.57 11.16
N VAL A 7 -11.33 2.70 10.47
CA VAL A 7 -11.65 2.75 9.04
C VAL A 7 -10.37 2.99 8.25
N VAL A 8 -10.12 2.16 7.25
CA VAL A 8 -9.01 2.35 6.29
C VAL A 8 -9.61 2.81 4.97
N VAL A 9 -9.27 4.03 4.54
CA VAL A 9 -9.75 4.62 3.29
C VAL A 9 -8.78 4.31 2.17
N GLY A 10 -9.23 3.51 1.20
CA GLY A 10 -8.44 3.07 0.05
C GLY A 10 -7.95 1.64 0.17
N ALA A 11 -8.46 0.76 -0.70
CA ALA A 11 -8.10 -0.67 -0.77
C ALA A 11 -6.98 -0.95 -1.79
N GLY A 12 -5.97 -0.08 -1.86
CA GLY A 12 -4.70 -0.31 -2.53
C GLY A 12 -3.73 -1.13 -1.65
N ALA A 13 -2.50 -1.36 -2.11
CA ALA A 13 -1.50 -2.13 -1.36
C ALA A 13 -1.26 -1.59 0.06
N ALA A 14 -1.18 -0.26 0.23
CA ALA A 14 -0.99 0.38 1.53
C ALA A 14 -2.18 0.14 2.46
N GLY A 15 -3.40 0.30 1.96
CA GLY A 15 -4.61 0.10 2.76
C GLY A 15 -4.84 -1.37 3.11
N ILE A 16 -4.59 -2.29 2.20
CA ILE A 16 -4.63 -3.73 2.48
C ILE A 16 -3.61 -4.09 3.56
N GLY A 17 -2.36 -3.62 3.42
CA GLY A 17 -1.32 -3.85 4.42
C GLY A 17 -1.68 -3.31 5.81
N ALA A 18 -2.23 -2.09 5.86
CA ALA A 18 -2.71 -1.49 7.11
C ALA A 18 -3.87 -2.29 7.72
N ALA A 19 -4.88 -2.67 6.90
CA ALA A 19 -6.04 -3.40 7.36
C ALA A 19 -5.66 -4.78 7.93
N LEU A 20 -4.79 -5.53 7.23
CA LEU A 20 -4.30 -6.83 7.68
C LEU A 20 -3.51 -6.72 8.98
N THR A 21 -2.62 -5.73 9.07
CA THR A 21 -1.85 -5.50 10.31
C THR A 21 -2.78 -5.24 11.51
N LEU A 22 -3.87 -4.52 11.29
CA LEU A 22 -4.84 -4.21 12.33
C LEU A 22 -5.67 -5.43 12.74
N VAL A 23 -6.17 -6.23 11.79
CA VAL A 23 -6.94 -7.42 12.14
C VAL A 23 -6.08 -8.47 12.81
N ASP A 24 -4.82 -8.65 12.38
CA ASP A 24 -3.84 -9.51 13.05
C ASP A 24 -3.57 -9.07 14.52
N ALA A 25 -3.74 -7.76 14.79
CA ALA A 25 -3.67 -7.20 16.15
C ALA A 25 -5.02 -7.23 16.90
N GLY A 26 -6.03 -7.90 16.37
CA GLY A 26 -7.35 -8.06 16.99
C GLY A 26 -8.25 -6.83 16.92
N GLN A 27 -7.95 -5.86 16.05
CA GLN A 27 -8.79 -4.67 15.87
C GLN A 27 -9.93 -4.96 14.87
N LYS A 28 -11.08 -4.35 15.11
CA LYS A 28 -12.19 -4.35 14.13
C LYS A 28 -11.88 -3.32 13.05
N VAL A 29 -11.88 -3.75 11.79
CA VAL A 29 -11.49 -2.92 10.65
C VAL A 29 -12.53 -2.93 9.55
N ILE A 30 -12.78 -1.76 8.98
CA ILE A 30 -13.50 -1.62 7.71
C ILE A 30 -12.54 -1.00 6.70
N LEU A 31 -12.28 -1.72 5.60
CA LEU A 31 -11.47 -1.28 4.48
C LEU A 31 -12.39 -0.79 3.35
N LEU A 32 -12.17 0.44 2.87
CA LEU A 32 -12.99 1.06 1.83
C LEU A 32 -12.31 0.99 0.47
N ALA A 33 -13.03 0.55 -0.54
CA ALA A 33 -12.65 0.65 -1.93
C ALA A 33 -13.65 1.53 -2.70
N LYS A 34 -13.20 2.66 -3.28
CA LYS A 34 -14.04 3.58 -4.06
C LYS A 34 -14.71 2.89 -5.26
N GLY A 35 -13.97 2.01 -5.94
CA GLY A 35 -14.49 1.23 -7.06
C GLY A 35 -14.99 -0.16 -6.62
N ASN A 36 -15.35 -0.97 -7.61
CA ASN A 36 -15.80 -2.34 -7.41
C ASN A 36 -14.65 -3.37 -7.28
N LYS A 37 -13.38 -2.90 -7.25
CA LYS A 37 -12.17 -3.72 -7.16
C LYS A 37 -11.25 -3.20 -6.08
N PHE A 38 -10.44 -4.10 -5.53
CA PHE A 38 -9.34 -3.81 -4.60
C PHE A 38 -7.98 -3.96 -5.27
N GLY A 39 -6.90 -3.68 -4.54
CA GLY A 39 -5.51 -3.88 -4.96
C GLY A 39 -4.84 -2.62 -5.53
N GLY A 40 -5.59 -1.72 -6.16
CA GLY A 40 -5.08 -0.46 -6.69
C GLY A 40 -3.82 -0.62 -7.55
N ALA A 41 -2.93 0.36 -7.54
CA ALA A 41 -1.67 0.31 -8.30
C ALA A 41 -0.76 -0.86 -7.87
N GLY A 42 -0.86 -1.34 -6.64
CA GLY A 42 -0.09 -2.49 -6.15
C GLY A 42 -0.42 -3.78 -6.90
N MET A 43 -1.69 -4.00 -7.23
CA MET A 43 -2.13 -5.19 -7.98
C MET A 43 -2.14 -4.96 -9.49
N PHE A 44 -2.64 -3.81 -9.95
CA PHE A 44 -2.82 -3.58 -11.39
C PHE A 44 -1.58 -3.00 -12.07
N GLY A 45 -0.81 -2.14 -11.41
CA GLY A 45 0.38 -1.50 -11.97
C GLY A 45 1.68 -2.22 -11.63
N ALA A 46 1.91 -2.55 -10.37
CA ALA A 46 3.14 -3.19 -9.94
C ALA A 46 3.23 -4.67 -10.36
N GLN A 47 4.45 -5.11 -10.63
CA GLN A 47 4.74 -6.52 -10.94
C GLN A 47 5.53 -7.20 -9.82
N GLY A 48 5.95 -6.46 -8.80
CA GLY A 48 6.75 -6.95 -7.70
C GLY A 48 7.19 -5.82 -6.77
N LEU A 49 8.09 -6.15 -5.89
CA LEU A 49 8.56 -5.30 -4.80
C LEU A 49 10.08 -5.22 -4.78
N PHE A 50 10.59 -4.08 -4.34
CA PHE A 50 11.99 -3.92 -3.95
C PHE A 50 12.19 -4.51 -2.55
N ALA A 51 13.26 -5.31 -2.36
CA ALA A 51 13.73 -5.67 -1.04
C ALA A 51 15.23 -5.94 -1.02
N VAL A 52 15.84 -5.78 0.15
CA VAL A 52 17.25 -6.08 0.41
C VAL A 52 17.39 -6.93 1.66
N GLU A 53 18.42 -7.76 1.70
CA GLU A 53 18.69 -8.74 2.77
C GLU A 53 17.53 -9.73 3.00
N SER A 54 16.68 -9.93 1.99
CA SER A 54 15.61 -10.90 2.06
C SER A 54 16.16 -12.34 2.14
N ARG A 55 15.32 -13.27 2.61
CA ARG A 55 15.66 -14.69 2.61
C ARG A 55 16.00 -15.20 1.20
N LEU A 56 15.25 -14.78 0.18
CA LEU A 56 15.48 -15.18 -1.21
C LEU A 56 16.85 -14.69 -1.72
N GLN A 57 17.27 -13.47 -1.37
CA GLN A 57 18.58 -12.96 -1.72
C GLN A 57 19.70 -13.73 -1.02
N LYS A 58 19.55 -14.05 0.27
CA LYS A 58 20.53 -14.86 1.02
C LYS A 58 20.70 -16.26 0.42
N GLU A 59 19.60 -16.90 0.04
CA GLU A 59 19.60 -18.21 -0.64
C GLU A 59 20.26 -18.13 -2.03
N ALA A 60 20.13 -17.02 -2.73
CA ALA A 60 20.74 -16.76 -4.04
C ALA A 60 22.20 -16.25 -3.94
N GLY A 61 22.75 -16.05 -2.74
CA GLY A 61 24.12 -15.53 -2.54
C GLY A 61 24.27 -14.05 -2.90
N VAL A 62 23.19 -13.28 -2.94
CA VAL A 62 23.21 -11.84 -3.21
C VAL A 62 23.65 -11.10 -1.96
N SER A 63 24.77 -10.36 -2.06
CA SER A 63 25.29 -9.49 -0.99
C SER A 63 25.01 -8.04 -1.33
N TYR A 64 24.00 -7.46 -0.72
CA TYR A 64 23.63 -6.05 -0.85
C TYR A 64 22.95 -5.59 0.43
N SER A 65 23.61 -4.72 1.18
CA SER A 65 23.16 -4.37 2.53
C SER A 65 22.07 -3.31 2.53
N VAL A 66 21.29 -3.26 3.62
CA VAL A 66 20.35 -2.17 3.92
C VAL A 66 21.04 -0.80 3.83
N LYS A 67 22.28 -0.70 4.32
CA LYS A 67 23.07 0.55 4.28
C LYS A 67 23.39 0.97 2.86
N ASP A 68 23.88 0.04 2.04
CA ASP A 68 24.24 0.35 0.64
C ASP A 68 23.01 0.74 -0.16
N ALA A 69 21.92 -0.03 -0.03
CA ALA A 69 20.64 0.28 -0.67
C ALA A 69 20.07 1.65 -0.28
N TYR A 70 20.19 2.01 1.00
CA TYR A 70 19.75 3.33 1.46
C TYR A 70 20.56 4.44 0.77
N HIS A 71 21.89 4.33 0.73
CA HIS A 71 22.74 5.32 0.07
C HIS A 71 22.45 5.41 -1.43
N ASP A 72 22.35 4.27 -2.11
CA ASP A 72 22.08 4.23 -3.55
C ASP A 72 20.73 4.87 -3.90
N LEU A 73 19.68 4.61 -3.13
CA LEU A 73 18.36 5.22 -3.35
C LEU A 73 18.36 6.72 -3.09
N VAL A 74 19.06 7.18 -2.06
CA VAL A 74 19.18 8.61 -1.74
C VAL A 74 19.97 9.34 -2.80
N ASP A 75 21.10 8.76 -3.25
CA ASP A 75 21.94 9.32 -4.32
C ASP A 75 21.19 9.35 -5.66
N TYR A 76 20.49 8.26 -6.01
CA TYR A 76 19.64 8.20 -7.21
C TYR A 76 18.56 9.28 -7.23
N ALA A 77 17.96 9.55 -6.09
CA ALA A 77 16.97 10.61 -5.93
C ALA A 77 17.59 12.03 -5.78
N HIS A 78 18.92 12.17 -5.94
CA HIS A 78 19.63 13.44 -5.77
C HIS A 78 19.31 14.14 -4.44
N TYR A 79 19.13 13.38 -3.36
CA TYR A 79 18.75 13.85 -2.02
C TYR A 79 17.39 14.58 -1.95
N ARG A 80 16.53 14.43 -2.97
CA ARG A 80 15.20 15.05 -3.05
C ARG A 80 14.09 14.11 -2.57
N VAL A 81 14.34 13.43 -1.46
CA VAL A 81 13.40 12.47 -0.86
C VAL A 81 13.33 12.65 0.65
N ASP A 82 12.26 12.19 1.25
CA ASP A 82 12.19 12.05 2.71
C ASP A 82 13.09 10.90 3.18
N LEU A 83 14.22 11.26 3.78
CA LEU A 83 15.25 10.31 4.20
C LEU A 83 14.74 9.31 5.25
N LYS A 84 13.80 9.72 6.11
CA LYS A 84 13.22 8.84 7.14
C LYS A 84 12.32 7.79 6.51
N THR A 85 11.55 8.18 5.50
CA THR A 85 10.69 7.26 4.75
C THR A 85 11.53 6.27 3.96
N VAL A 86 12.56 6.73 3.21
CA VAL A 86 13.46 5.84 2.47
C VAL A 86 14.13 4.84 3.41
N LYS A 87 14.64 5.31 4.56
CA LYS A 87 15.26 4.43 5.56
C LYS A 87 14.30 3.33 6.02
N LYS A 88 13.06 3.67 6.38
CA LYS A 88 12.04 2.69 6.78
C LYS A 88 11.74 1.69 5.67
N ILE A 89 11.56 2.15 4.43
CA ILE A 89 11.27 1.28 3.28
C ILE A 89 12.37 0.23 3.15
N VAL A 90 13.64 0.63 3.20
CA VAL A 90 14.77 -0.29 3.05
C VAL A 90 14.89 -1.24 4.24
N GLU A 91 14.81 -0.73 5.47
CA GLU A 91 14.93 -1.52 6.71
C GLU A 91 13.84 -2.59 6.85
N TYR A 92 12.62 -2.29 6.45
CA TYR A 92 11.48 -3.22 6.57
C TYR A 92 11.25 -4.07 5.31
N SER A 93 12.00 -3.84 4.23
CA SER A 93 11.74 -4.50 2.94
C SER A 93 11.79 -6.03 3.00
N ALA A 94 12.80 -6.61 3.65
CA ALA A 94 12.93 -8.05 3.81
C ALA A 94 11.77 -8.66 4.61
N SER A 95 11.47 -8.08 5.76
CA SER A 95 10.36 -8.55 6.62
C SER A 95 9.00 -8.38 5.94
N THR A 96 8.84 -7.37 5.08
CA THR A 96 7.63 -7.19 4.28
C THR A 96 7.44 -8.32 3.27
N ILE A 97 8.52 -8.79 2.61
CA ILE A 97 8.44 -9.95 1.71
C ILE A 97 7.98 -11.21 2.48
N ASP A 98 8.59 -11.48 3.63
CA ASP A 98 8.22 -12.64 4.45
C ASP A 98 6.78 -12.54 4.96
N TRP A 99 6.34 -11.35 5.36
CA TRP A 99 4.98 -11.09 5.81
C TRP A 99 3.96 -11.33 4.68
N LEU A 100 4.22 -10.80 3.47
CA LEU A 100 3.36 -11.00 2.30
C LEU A 100 3.25 -12.46 1.92
N GLN A 101 4.38 -13.19 1.90
CA GLN A 101 4.39 -14.62 1.58
C GLN A 101 3.59 -15.45 2.61
N LYS A 102 3.68 -15.09 3.88
CA LYS A 102 2.88 -15.71 4.95
C LYS A 102 1.37 -15.50 4.73
N HIS A 103 0.98 -14.36 4.15
CA HIS A 103 -0.41 -14.02 3.87
C HIS A 103 -0.90 -14.41 2.46
N GLY A 104 -0.12 -15.20 1.71
CA GLY A 104 -0.54 -15.75 0.42
C GLY A 104 0.04 -15.05 -0.81
N LEU A 105 0.51 -13.80 -0.71
CA LEU A 105 1.12 -13.09 -1.84
C LEU A 105 2.57 -13.53 -2.04
N LYS A 106 2.77 -14.53 -2.91
CA LYS A 106 4.07 -15.13 -3.18
C LYS A 106 4.94 -14.28 -4.10
N THR A 107 6.24 -14.32 -3.86
CA THR A 107 7.24 -13.64 -4.69
C THR A 107 8.43 -14.55 -5.00
N GLU A 108 9.10 -14.27 -6.10
CA GLU A 108 10.38 -14.87 -6.47
C GLU A 108 11.41 -13.78 -6.74
N LEU A 109 12.68 -14.07 -6.45
CA LEU A 109 13.77 -13.17 -6.81
C LEU A 109 14.12 -13.36 -8.27
N VAL A 110 14.11 -12.28 -9.05
CA VAL A 110 14.41 -12.33 -10.48
C VAL A 110 15.64 -11.49 -10.85
N ASN A 111 16.26 -11.85 -11.96
CA ASN A 111 17.36 -11.08 -12.51
C ASN A 111 16.88 -9.75 -13.08
N ASN A 112 17.75 -8.75 -13.01
CA ASN A 112 17.51 -7.51 -13.72
C ASN A 112 17.49 -7.77 -15.23
N THR A 113 16.35 -7.51 -15.85
CA THR A 113 16.14 -7.78 -17.29
C THR A 113 16.72 -6.69 -18.19
N GLN A 114 16.82 -5.45 -17.67
CA GLN A 114 17.42 -4.35 -18.43
C GLN A 114 18.93 -4.44 -18.43
N GLU A 115 19.55 -4.35 -19.59
CA GLU A 115 20.98 -4.49 -19.80
C GLU A 115 21.80 -3.54 -18.90
N VAL A 116 21.34 -2.30 -18.76
CA VAL A 116 22.02 -1.28 -17.92
C VAL A 116 22.02 -1.64 -16.44
N HIS A 117 21.13 -2.51 -15.99
CA HIS A 117 20.98 -2.91 -14.60
C HIS A 117 21.49 -4.32 -14.29
N GLN A 118 21.97 -5.07 -15.30
CA GLN A 118 22.41 -6.47 -15.11
C GLN A 118 23.53 -6.63 -14.10
N LYS A 119 24.36 -5.59 -13.91
CA LYS A 119 25.46 -5.58 -12.92
C LYS A 119 25.02 -5.15 -11.52
N ASN A 120 23.81 -4.61 -11.38
CA ASN A 120 23.29 -4.19 -10.09
C ASN A 120 22.86 -5.41 -9.26
N PRO A 121 22.91 -5.34 -7.93
CA PRO A 121 22.40 -6.40 -7.08
C PRO A 121 20.91 -6.70 -7.40
N GLN A 122 20.54 -7.97 -7.30
CA GLN A 122 19.15 -8.38 -7.48
C GLN A 122 18.33 -7.91 -6.28
N THR A 123 17.40 -7.00 -6.51
CA THR A 123 16.52 -6.44 -5.47
C THR A 123 15.05 -6.60 -5.80
N TYR A 124 14.74 -7.11 -6.99
CA TYR A 124 13.39 -7.18 -7.49
C TYR A 124 12.76 -8.54 -7.15
N HIS A 125 11.71 -8.50 -6.33
CA HIS A 125 10.91 -9.64 -5.92
C HIS A 125 9.61 -9.62 -6.71
N GLN A 126 9.58 -10.36 -7.81
CA GLN A 126 8.43 -10.42 -8.71
C GLN A 126 7.29 -11.19 -8.07
N TYR A 127 6.06 -10.72 -8.24
CA TYR A 127 4.87 -11.45 -7.81
C TYR A 127 4.68 -12.73 -8.63
N ILE A 128 4.37 -13.82 -7.94
CA ILE A 128 3.89 -15.06 -8.54
C ILE A 128 2.37 -15.06 -8.40
N ASP A 129 1.64 -15.09 -9.54
CA ASP A 129 0.17 -15.05 -9.55
C ASP A 129 -0.42 -13.98 -8.62
N LYS A 130 -0.10 -12.72 -8.95
CA LYS A 130 -0.45 -11.58 -8.11
C LYS A 130 -1.96 -11.43 -7.85
N PHE A 131 -2.80 -11.82 -8.83
CA PHE A 131 -4.26 -11.69 -8.66
C PHE A 131 -4.78 -12.64 -7.58
N THR A 132 -4.35 -13.90 -7.60
CA THR A 132 -4.64 -14.86 -6.54
C THR A 132 -4.06 -14.38 -5.21
N GLY A 133 -2.79 -13.95 -5.19
CA GLY A 133 -2.15 -13.48 -3.97
C GLY A 133 -2.87 -12.28 -3.32
N PHE A 134 -3.32 -11.29 -4.10
CA PHE A 134 -4.11 -10.18 -3.56
C PHE A 134 -5.50 -10.62 -3.09
N SER A 135 -6.11 -11.63 -3.74
CA SER A 135 -7.36 -12.22 -3.27
C SER A 135 -7.18 -12.95 -1.94
N ASP A 136 -6.10 -13.70 -1.78
CA ASP A 136 -5.74 -14.36 -0.52
C ASP A 136 -5.57 -13.35 0.63
N LEU A 137 -4.98 -12.17 0.36
CA LEU A 137 -4.89 -11.10 1.35
C LEU A 137 -6.27 -10.61 1.82
N ILE A 138 -7.23 -10.46 0.90
CA ILE A 138 -8.60 -10.06 1.26
C ILE A 138 -9.34 -11.19 1.97
N GLU A 139 -9.17 -12.43 1.54
CA GLU A 139 -9.75 -13.59 2.23
C GLU A 139 -9.23 -13.68 3.68
N HIS A 140 -7.95 -13.42 3.91
CA HIS A 140 -7.40 -13.33 5.25
C HIS A 140 -8.06 -12.21 6.07
N LEU A 141 -8.23 -11.01 5.49
CA LEU A 141 -8.93 -9.90 6.15
C LEU A 141 -10.33 -10.32 6.62
N GLU A 142 -11.10 -10.96 5.74
CA GLU A 142 -12.47 -11.37 6.03
C GLU A 142 -12.53 -12.51 7.06
N LYS A 143 -11.58 -13.45 6.99
CA LYS A 143 -11.43 -14.55 7.96
C LYS A 143 -11.15 -14.04 9.37
N GLU A 144 -10.37 -12.97 9.49
CA GLU A 144 -10.10 -12.27 10.76
C GLU A 144 -11.18 -11.23 11.09
N HIS A 145 -12.38 -11.35 10.49
CA HIS A 145 -13.56 -10.52 10.73
C HIS A 145 -13.42 -9.04 10.32
N GLY A 146 -12.44 -8.70 9.48
CA GLY A 146 -12.41 -7.42 8.79
C GLY A 146 -13.47 -7.36 7.71
N ILE A 147 -13.86 -6.16 7.30
CA ILE A 147 -14.89 -5.94 6.29
C ILE A 147 -14.31 -5.13 5.14
N LEU A 148 -14.41 -5.63 3.91
CA LEU A 148 -14.17 -4.85 2.70
C LEU A 148 -15.50 -4.29 2.19
N LEU A 149 -15.61 -2.96 2.07
CA LEU A 149 -16.73 -2.31 1.40
C LEU A 149 -16.24 -1.76 0.06
N THR A 150 -16.66 -2.39 -1.02
CA THR A 150 -16.48 -1.87 -2.38
C THR A 150 -17.53 -0.81 -2.72
N GLU A 151 -17.31 -0.07 -3.83
CA GLU A 151 -18.19 1.02 -4.28
C GLU A 151 -18.49 2.03 -3.15
N THR A 152 -17.46 2.24 -2.29
CA THR A 152 -17.55 3.06 -1.09
C THR A 152 -16.40 4.06 -1.05
N SER A 153 -16.73 5.34 -1.20
CA SER A 153 -15.77 6.44 -1.12
C SER A 153 -15.80 7.08 0.25
N GLY A 154 -14.63 7.25 0.87
CA GLY A 154 -14.50 8.07 2.08
C GLY A 154 -14.53 9.55 1.70
N GLU A 155 -15.50 10.33 2.21
CA GLU A 155 -15.71 11.72 1.79
C GLU A 155 -15.25 12.71 2.86
N LYS A 156 -15.49 12.42 4.13
CA LYS A 156 -15.19 13.34 5.21
C LYS A 156 -14.92 12.61 6.53
N ILE A 157 -13.86 13.00 7.22
CA ILE A 157 -13.62 12.57 8.60
C ILE A 157 -14.55 13.35 9.52
N LEU A 158 -15.25 12.65 10.39
CA LEU A 158 -16.14 13.22 11.40
C LEU A 158 -15.40 13.34 12.71
N LEU A 159 -15.55 14.48 13.37
CA LEU A 159 -14.97 14.77 14.67
C LEU A 159 -16.09 14.94 15.69
N ASP A 160 -15.81 14.58 16.93
CA ASP A 160 -16.68 14.86 18.06
C ASP A 160 -16.50 16.30 18.57
N THR A 161 -17.18 16.64 19.68
CA THR A 161 -17.12 17.96 20.31
C THR A 161 -15.75 18.35 20.83
N ASP A 162 -14.90 17.35 21.10
CA ASP A 162 -13.54 17.53 21.63
C ASP A 162 -12.49 17.52 20.48
N GLY A 163 -12.94 17.45 19.22
CA GLY A 163 -12.10 17.42 18.04
C GLY A 163 -11.43 16.06 17.79
N GLN A 164 -11.88 14.99 18.44
CA GLN A 164 -11.36 13.64 18.20
C GLN A 164 -12.14 12.97 17.07
N VAL A 165 -11.48 12.01 16.39
CA VAL A 165 -12.14 11.22 15.35
C VAL A 165 -13.31 10.44 15.94
N SER A 166 -14.49 10.62 15.37
CA SER A 166 -15.73 9.91 15.75
C SER A 166 -16.26 9.01 14.62
N GLY A 167 -15.84 9.22 13.38
CA GLY A 167 -16.30 8.45 12.25
C GLY A 167 -15.81 8.95 10.90
N VAL A 168 -16.37 8.35 9.85
CA VAL A 168 -16.16 8.76 8.45
C VAL A 168 -17.52 8.83 7.77
N GLN A 169 -17.79 9.95 7.10
CA GLN A 169 -18.88 10.04 6.14
C GLN A 169 -18.41 9.39 4.83
N VAL A 170 -19.23 8.49 4.31
CA VAL A 170 -18.95 7.73 3.09
C VAL A 170 -20.07 7.91 2.07
N LEU A 171 -19.72 7.80 0.80
CA LEU A 171 -20.67 7.59 -0.28
C LEU A 171 -20.63 6.11 -0.65
N HIS A 172 -21.65 5.36 -0.21
CA HIS A 172 -21.77 3.92 -0.44
C HIS A 172 -22.91 3.65 -1.43
N GLN A 173 -22.58 3.10 -2.60
CA GLN A 173 -23.56 2.82 -3.66
C GLN A 173 -24.50 3.99 -3.97
N GLY A 174 -23.94 5.21 -4.01
CA GLY A 174 -24.69 6.44 -4.30
C GLY A 174 -25.47 7.02 -3.10
N LYS A 175 -25.35 6.46 -1.90
CA LYS A 175 -25.99 6.96 -0.68
C LYS A 175 -24.95 7.47 0.30
N THR A 176 -25.20 8.64 0.88
CA THR A 176 -24.37 9.15 1.97
C THR A 176 -24.73 8.43 3.27
N GLU A 177 -23.72 7.81 3.88
CA GLU A 177 -23.82 7.08 5.15
C GLU A 177 -22.69 7.48 6.09
N GLU A 178 -22.77 7.08 7.35
CA GLU A 178 -21.73 7.28 8.35
C GLU A 178 -21.26 5.95 8.91
N ILE A 179 -19.94 5.81 9.06
CA ILE A 179 -19.29 4.71 9.76
C ILE A 179 -18.66 5.27 11.02
N LEU A 180 -19.11 4.83 12.18
CA LEU A 180 -18.52 5.23 13.46
C LEU A 180 -17.20 4.49 13.69
N CYS A 181 -16.14 5.22 14.04
CA CYS A 181 -14.83 4.64 14.34
C CYS A 181 -14.03 5.51 15.31
N LYS A 182 -12.99 4.94 15.88
CA LYS A 182 -12.07 5.62 16.80
C LYS A 182 -10.86 6.22 16.08
N ALA A 183 -10.51 5.69 14.90
CA ALA A 183 -9.38 6.14 14.11
C ALA A 183 -9.63 5.91 12.62
N VAL A 184 -8.93 6.70 11.80
CA VAL A 184 -8.95 6.61 10.34
C VAL A 184 -7.52 6.53 9.81
N ILE A 185 -7.27 5.59 8.90
CA ILE A 185 -6.06 5.54 8.11
C ILE A 185 -6.40 5.93 6.68
N ILE A 186 -5.73 6.96 6.16
CA ILE A 186 -5.87 7.41 4.78
C ILE A 186 -4.80 6.69 3.95
N ALA A 187 -5.24 5.87 2.99
CA ALA A 187 -4.40 5.07 2.09
C ALA A 187 -4.96 5.10 0.65
N ASP A 188 -5.56 6.22 0.28
CA ASP A 188 -6.31 6.43 -0.97
C ASP A 188 -5.41 6.65 -2.20
N GLY A 189 -4.09 6.66 -2.01
CA GLY A 189 -3.09 6.81 -3.07
C GLY A 189 -2.76 8.27 -3.37
N GLY A 190 -2.32 8.52 -4.59
CA GLY A 190 -1.96 9.86 -5.06
C GLY A 190 -3.01 10.47 -5.97
N PHE A 191 -2.95 11.78 -6.12
CA PHE A 191 -3.91 12.55 -6.92
C PHE A 191 -3.46 12.80 -8.38
N ILE A 192 -2.41 12.14 -8.85
CA ILE A 192 -1.88 12.37 -10.22
C ILE A 192 -2.91 12.06 -11.33
N GLY A 193 -3.90 11.22 -11.05
CA GLY A 193 -5.02 10.93 -11.93
C GLY A 193 -6.16 11.97 -11.90
N ASP A 194 -6.09 12.97 -11.02
CA ASP A 194 -7.08 14.03 -10.90
C ASP A 194 -6.56 15.31 -11.55
N GLN A 195 -7.15 15.64 -12.71
CA GLN A 195 -6.73 16.79 -13.53
C GLN A 195 -6.83 18.13 -12.79
N GLN A 196 -7.85 18.29 -11.97
CA GLN A 196 -8.07 19.53 -11.21
C GLN A 196 -7.01 19.68 -10.12
N LEU A 197 -6.77 18.64 -9.32
CA LEU A 197 -5.77 18.65 -8.25
C LEU A 197 -4.35 18.79 -8.81
N VAL A 198 -4.04 18.13 -9.94
CA VAL A 198 -2.75 18.29 -10.61
C VAL A 198 -2.52 19.73 -11.03
N LYS A 199 -3.52 20.38 -11.64
CA LYS A 199 -3.42 21.79 -12.04
C LYS A 199 -3.29 22.73 -10.84
N GLU A 200 -4.01 22.46 -9.75
CA GLU A 200 -4.01 23.28 -8.54
C GLU A 200 -2.70 23.20 -7.77
N TYR A 201 -2.17 21.97 -7.57
CA TYR A 201 -1.04 21.75 -6.67
C TYR A 201 0.32 21.59 -7.35
N LEU A 202 0.37 21.20 -8.63
CA LEU A 202 1.64 20.96 -9.33
C LEU A 202 1.97 22.03 -10.35
N GLU A 203 1.04 22.94 -10.67
CA GLU A 203 1.20 24.02 -11.68
C GLU A 203 1.66 23.51 -13.06
N ILE A 204 1.40 22.24 -13.38
CA ILE A 204 1.79 21.60 -14.63
C ILE A 204 0.55 21.32 -15.50
N ASN A 205 0.75 21.34 -16.82
CA ASN A 205 -0.30 20.95 -17.73
C ASN A 205 -0.49 19.42 -17.68
N TYR A 206 -1.67 18.96 -17.28
CA TYR A 206 -2.03 17.55 -17.19
C TYR A 206 -1.80 16.80 -18.51
N GLU A 207 -2.03 17.43 -19.65
CA GLU A 207 -1.82 16.85 -20.98
C GLU A 207 -0.36 16.44 -21.25
N ASN A 208 0.60 16.99 -20.48
CA ASN A 208 2.02 16.65 -20.58
C ASN A 208 2.44 15.47 -19.68
N LEU A 209 1.51 14.85 -18.96
CA LEU A 209 1.81 13.73 -18.05
C LEU A 209 1.63 12.34 -18.70
N TYR A 210 1.12 12.30 -19.93
CA TYR A 210 0.86 11.06 -20.69
C TYR A 210 1.42 11.15 -22.11
#